data_51221802554e0d13012fa870efa3a480
#
_entry.id   51221802554e0d13012fa870efa3a480
#
_cell.length_a   1.000
_cell.length_b   1.000
_cell.length_c   1.000
_cell.angle_alpha   90.00
_cell.angle_beta   90.00
_cell.angle_gamma   90.00
#
_symmetry.space_group_name_H-M   'P 1'
#
loop_
_entity.id
_entity.type
_entity.pdbx_description
1 polymer ?
#
loop_
_entity_poly.entity_id
_entity_poly.type
_entity_poly.pdbx_seq_one_letter_code
_entity_poly.pdbx_strand_id
1 'polypeptide(L)'
;YGNTDNLTILVYNNDKGYTAEDGTEYNQGDSIIENLKENKSIDWKVADTKNALIEAVTNGDVYAGIVIDEDFSKDMLDFLSADSGFQKPEITYYDNGKKNAVAVKVTDTAVETLQSTINKTFLETVVKTVMEQVSNIVNESGEENAADLIISKLTSINDNLVQYDQIITDFTSENQEMHGKLDIAQRELENVQGDINNGISDVQSIQGGLTDTKTSYQQFSATMNSLLGDMENSLATVASDVQNSRLLTSDIDQLNSILNKTLTD
;
A
#
# COMPACT_ATOMS: atom_id res chain seq x y z
N TYR A 1 18.39 -15.77 10.98
CA TYR A 1 19.06 -14.48 11.00
C TYR A 1 19.26 -14.09 9.55
N GLY A 2 18.38 -13.21 9.02
CA GLY A 2 18.48 -12.70 7.65
C GLY A 2 19.67 -11.76 7.54
N ASN A 3 20.46 -11.98 6.49
CA ASN A 3 21.59 -11.14 6.13
C ASN A 3 21.02 -9.77 5.72
N THR A 4 21.27 -8.72 6.50
CA THR A 4 20.87 -7.34 6.21
C THR A 4 21.78 -6.67 5.18
N ASP A 5 22.85 -7.36 4.74
CA ASP A 5 23.88 -6.82 3.84
C ASP A 5 23.39 -6.53 2.41
N ASN A 6 22.11 -6.79 2.11
CA ASN A 6 21.51 -6.56 0.79
C ASN A 6 20.32 -5.57 0.80
N LEU A 7 20.16 -4.80 1.88
CA LEU A 7 19.05 -3.85 1.98
C LEU A 7 19.47 -2.50 1.42
N THR A 8 19.22 -2.30 0.13
CA THR A 8 19.53 -1.04 -0.55
C THR A 8 18.44 -0.01 -0.27
N ILE A 9 18.88 1.17 0.20
CA ILE A 9 18.07 2.38 0.34
C ILE A 9 18.71 3.47 -0.51
N LEU A 10 17.88 4.14 -1.32
CA LEU A 10 18.33 5.29 -2.12
C LEU A 10 18.20 6.59 -1.33
N VAL A 11 19.18 7.46 -1.47
CA VAL A 11 19.12 8.82 -0.94
C VAL A 11 19.33 9.81 -2.09
N TYR A 12 18.45 10.78 -2.19
CA TYR A 12 18.59 11.91 -3.11
C TYR A 12 18.78 13.19 -2.31
N ASN A 13 19.94 13.85 -2.50
CA ASN A 13 20.20 15.15 -1.91
C ASN A 13 19.69 16.25 -2.86
N ASN A 14 18.67 16.97 -2.45
CA ASN A 14 18.20 18.18 -3.13
C ASN A 14 18.66 19.46 -2.41
N ASP A 15 19.33 19.32 -1.26
CA ASP A 15 19.81 20.45 -0.45
C ASP A 15 20.79 21.31 -1.25
N LYS A 16 20.50 22.61 -1.33
CA LYS A 16 21.34 23.59 -2.04
C LYS A 16 22.41 24.21 -1.17
N GLY A 17 22.46 23.78 0.08
CA GLY A 17 23.35 24.38 1.04
C GLY A 17 22.87 25.76 1.50
N TYR A 18 23.68 26.36 2.34
CA TYR A 18 23.45 27.68 2.90
C TYR A 18 24.77 28.43 3.03
N THR A 19 24.77 29.69 2.67
CA THR A 19 25.91 30.58 2.90
C THR A 19 25.61 31.54 4.02
N ALA A 20 26.32 31.42 5.12
CA ALA A 20 26.18 32.31 6.27
C ALA A 20 26.63 33.74 5.97
N GLU A 21 26.28 34.72 6.81
CA GLU A 21 26.62 36.13 6.64
C GLU A 21 28.16 36.40 6.59
N ASP A 22 28.93 35.55 7.25
CA ASP A 22 30.39 35.59 7.24
C ASP A 22 31.03 34.95 5.99
N GLY A 23 30.20 34.46 5.05
CA GLY A 23 30.62 33.78 3.84
C GLY A 23 30.95 32.29 4.00
N THR A 24 30.69 31.70 5.17
CA THR A 24 30.89 30.28 5.39
C THR A 24 29.78 29.49 4.67
N GLU A 25 30.20 28.50 3.86
CA GLU A 25 29.28 27.62 3.14
C GLU A 25 29.03 26.34 3.96
N TYR A 26 27.74 25.96 4.05
CA TYR A 26 27.28 24.74 4.69
C TYR A 26 26.46 23.92 3.71
N ASN A 27 26.69 22.62 3.67
CA ASN A 27 25.81 21.65 3.01
C ASN A 27 25.61 20.44 3.93
N GLN A 28 24.54 20.50 4.70
CA GLN A 28 24.22 19.48 5.69
C GLN A 28 23.71 18.21 5.02
N GLY A 29 23.04 18.32 3.87
CA GLY A 29 22.62 17.20 3.07
C GLY A 29 23.78 16.34 2.60
N ASP A 30 24.86 16.95 2.11
CA ASP A 30 26.08 16.23 1.73
C ASP A 30 26.75 15.57 2.95
N SER A 31 26.80 16.26 4.07
CA SER A 31 27.37 15.71 5.31
C SER A 31 26.56 14.51 5.82
N ILE A 32 25.24 14.54 5.71
CA ILE A 32 24.36 13.41 6.05
C ILE A 32 24.65 12.23 5.12
N ILE A 33 24.75 12.45 3.80
CA ILE A 33 25.05 11.38 2.85
C ILE A 33 26.43 10.74 3.13
N GLU A 34 27.44 11.52 3.45
CA GLU A 34 28.77 10.99 3.80
C GLU A 34 28.68 10.11 5.05
N ASN A 35 28.03 10.58 6.10
CA ASN A 35 27.83 9.80 7.32
C ASN A 35 26.99 8.52 7.09
N LEU A 36 25.96 8.57 6.24
CA LEU A 36 25.15 7.39 5.88
C LEU A 36 25.99 6.34 5.13
N LYS A 37 26.87 6.75 4.23
CA LYS A 37 27.77 5.84 3.51
C LYS A 37 28.77 5.12 4.43
N GLU A 38 29.13 5.72 5.56
CA GLU A 38 29.98 5.08 6.57
C GLU A 38 29.23 3.99 7.35
N ASN A 39 27.91 4.03 7.40
CA ASN A 39 27.08 3.02 8.06
C ASN A 39 27.00 1.74 7.22
N LYS A 40 27.52 0.65 7.76
CA LYS A 40 27.58 -0.66 7.08
C LYS A 40 26.36 -1.56 7.32
N SER A 41 25.40 -1.11 8.12
CA SER A 41 24.22 -1.90 8.44
C SER A 41 23.18 -1.89 7.30
N ILE A 42 23.26 -0.89 6.42
CA ILE A 42 22.36 -0.67 5.28
C ILE A 42 23.21 -0.29 4.07
N ASP A 43 22.85 -0.81 2.90
CA ASP A 43 23.48 -0.44 1.62
C ASP A 43 22.90 0.88 1.10
N TRP A 44 23.48 2.00 1.54
CA TRP A 44 23.06 3.34 1.13
C TRP A 44 23.63 3.68 -0.24
N LYS A 45 22.75 4.05 -1.19
CA LYS A 45 23.12 4.50 -2.53
C LYS A 45 22.52 5.85 -2.84
N VAL A 46 23.28 6.68 -3.53
CA VAL A 46 22.83 8.01 -3.96
C VAL A 46 22.11 7.87 -5.30
N ALA A 47 20.92 8.44 -5.39
CA ALA A 47 20.15 8.53 -6.62
C ALA A 47 20.55 9.79 -7.40
N ASP A 48 20.60 9.71 -8.72
CA ASP A 48 20.92 10.84 -9.59
C ASP A 48 19.79 11.88 -9.64
N THR A 49 18.54 11.44 -9.47
CA THR A 49 17.35 12.30 -9.48
C THR A 49 16.28 11.79 -8.52
N LYS A 50 15.41 12.70 -8.05
CA LYS A 50 14.22 12.35 -7.27
C LYS A 50 13.31 11.37 -8.01
N ASN A 51 13.13 11.56 -9.33
CA ASN A 51 12.27 10.68 -10.12
C ASN A 51 12.83 9.26 -10.21
N ALA A 52 14.14 9.11 -10.44
CA ALA A 52 14.79 7.80 -10.47
C ALA A 52 14.64 7.07 -9.12
N LEU A 53 14.74 7.79 -8.00
CA LEU A 53 14.49 7.24 -6.67
C LEU A 53 13.05 6.75 -6.53
N ILE A 54 12.06 7.57 -6.89
CA ILE A 54 10.63 7.22 -6.79
C ILE A 54 10.31 6.01 -7.68
N GLU A 55 10.84 5.97 -8.90
CA GLU A 55 10.66 4.83 -9.80
C GLU A 55 11.25 3.54 -9.23
N ALA A 56 12.48 3.58 -8.72
CA ALA A 56 13.14 2.42 -8.13
C ALA A 56 12.37 1.87 -6.91
N VAL A 57 11.84 2.76 -6.06
CA VAL A 57 10.97 2.37 -4.93
C VAL A 57 9.66 1.78 -5.42
N THR A 58 9.00 2.43 -6.38
CA THR A 58 7.70 1.99 -6.92
C THR A 58 7.80 0.62 -7.60
N ASN A 59 8.87 0.40 -8.37
CA ASN A 59 9.14 -0.88 -9.04
C ASN A 59 9.58 -1.97 -8.05
N GLY A 60 9.99 -1.57 -6.86
CA GLY A 60 10.49 -2.48 -5.84
C GLY A 60 11.94 -2.93 -6.06
N ASP A 61 12.72 -2.18 -6.83
CA ASP A 61 14.14 -2.44 -7.03
C ASP A 61 14.94 -2.16 -5.75
N VAL A 62 14.45 -1.23 -4.93
CA VAL A 62 14.99 -0.88 -3.62
C VAL A 62 13.91 -0.92 -2.54
N TYR A 63 14.30 -0.96 -1.29
CA TYR A 63 13.36 -1.05 -0.17
C TYR A 63 12.71 0.27 0.17
N ALA A 64 13.48 1.36 0.10
CA ALA A 64 13.02 2.69 0.43
C ALA A 64 13.85 3.75 -0.30
N GLY A 65 13.35 4.97 -0.28
CA GLY A 65 14.03 6.15 -0.77
C GLY A 65 13.89 7.31 0.20
N ILE A 66 14.93 8.13 0.31
CA ILE A 66 14.98 9.31 1.15
C ILE A 66 15.34 10.50 0.27
N VAL A 67 14.58 11.59 0.40
CA VAL A 67 14.83 12.87 -0.26
C VAL A 67 15.08 13.90 0.82
N ILE A 68 16.29 14.49 0.80
CA ILE A 68 16.64 15.65 1.62
C ILE A 68 16.15 16.89 0.88
N ASP A 69 15.39 17.75 1.55
CA ASP A 69 14.75 18.89 0.89
C ASP A 69 15.73 19.98 0.46
N GLU A 70 15.27 20.88 -0.43
CA GLU A 70 16.07 21.92 -1.07
C GLU A 70 16.65 22.92 -0.09
N ASP A 71 15.88 23.29 0.92
CA ASP A 71 16.24 24.29 1.93
C ASP A 71 16.76 23.68 3.23
N PHE A 72 17.10 22.38 3.24
CA PHE A 72 17.43 21.64 4.46
C PHE A 72 18.57 22.28 5.28
N SER A 73 19.69 22.66 4.63
CA SER A 73 20.80 23.35 5.30
C SER A 73 20.39 24.71 5.84
N LYS A 74 19.62 25.46 5.08
CA LYS A 74 19.13 26.77 5.49
C LYS A 74 18.24 26.65 6.72
N ASP A 75 17.23 25.78 6.69
CA ASP A 75 16.28 25.58 7.79
C ASP A 75 16.97 25.07 9.04
N MET A 76 17.96 24.17 8.88
CA MET A 76 18.77 23.68 9.99
C MET A 76 19.62 24.79 10.64
N LEU A 77 20.13 25.74 9.87
CA LEU A 77 21.00 26.83 10.37
C LEU A 77 20.20 28.05 10.81
N ASP A 78 19.06 28.33 10.21
CA ASP A 78 18.13 29.37 10.67
C ASP A 78 17.65 29.09 12.11
N PHE A 79 17.62 27.83 12.50
CA PHE A 79 17.38 27.42 13.88
C PHE A 79 18.45 27.97 14.86
N LEU A 80 19.69 28.16 14.42
CA LEU A 80 20.79 28.70 15.22
C LEU A 80 20.85 30.24 15.23
N SER A 81 20.06 30.90 14.36
CA SER A 81 19.94 32.35 14.31
C SER A 81 18.73 32.82 15.13
N ALA A 82 18.98 33.75 16.08
CA ALA A 82 17.96 34.19 17.04
C ALA A 82 16.81 35.03 16.45
N ASP A 83 16.86 35.38 15.16
CA ASP A 83 16.02 36.43 14.54
C ASP A 83 14.93 35.92 13.57
N SER A 84 14.91 34.67 13.19
CA SER A 84 13.94 34.16 12.20
C SER A 84 12.98 33.13 12.79
N GLY A 85 11.70 33.22 12.37
CA GLY A 85 10.74 32.19 12.69
C GLY A 85 11.22 30.82 12.20
N PHE A 86 11.29 29.87 13.12
CA PHE A 86 11.80 28.53 12.89
C PHE A 86 11.04 27.82 11.76
N GLN A 87 11.78 27.41 10.72
CA GLN A 87 11.33 26.45 9.72
C GLN A 87 11.90 25.09 10.08
N LYS A 88 11.10 24.03 10.00
CA LYS A 88 11.59 22.67 10.23
C LYS A 88 12.31 22.17 8.97
N PRO A 89 13.57 21.70 9.09
CA PRO A 89 14.20 21.01 7.98
C PRO A 89 13.42 19.74 7.62
N GLU A 90 13.13 19.54 6.35
CA GLU A 90 12.29 18.44 5.88
C GLU A 90 13.11 17.34 5.19
N ILE A 91 12.73 16.11 5.51
CA ILE A 91 13.20 14.91 4.82
C ILE A 91 11.98 14.07 4.46
N THR A 92 11.83 13.79 3.17
CA THR A 92 10.74 12.96 2.67
C THR A 92 11.19 11.51 2.55
N TYR A 93 10.42 10.60 3.12
CA TYR A 93 10.63 9.17 3.07
C TYR A 93 9.64 8.53 2.09
N TYR A 94 10.13 7.63 1.23
CA TYR A 94 9.36 6.83 0.30
C TYR A 94 9.58 5.36 0.58
N ASP A 95 8.52 4.57 0.72
CA ASP A 95 8.60 3.13 0.83
C ASP A 95 7.66 2.43 -0.16
N ASN A 96 7.91 1.14 -0.39
CA ASN A 96 7.02 0.30 -1.15
C ASN A 96 6.27 -0.65 -0.20
N GLY A 97 5.10 -0.22 0.29
CA GLY A 97 4.24 -0.97 1.21
C GLY A 97 3.79 -2.36 0.73
N LYS A 98 4.18 -2.78 -0.49
CA LYS A 98 3.88 -4.11 -1.04
C LYS A 98 4.90 -5.19 -0.63
N LYS A 99 5.99 -4.82 0.02
CA LYS A 99 7.04 -5.76 0.44
C LYS A 99 6.86 -6.11 1.91
N ASN A 100 6.58 -7.39 2.15
CA ASN A 100 6.81 -8.29 3.29
C ASN A 100 7.23 -7.64 4.65
N ALA A 101 6.83 -8.26 5.78
CA ALA A 101 7.18 -7.87 7.17
C ALA A 101 8.68 -7.62 7.44
N VAL A 102 9.58 -8.16 6.61
CA VAL A 102 11.01 -7.84 6.63
C VAL A 102 11.26 -6.39 6.20
N ALA A 103 10.48 -5.86 5.26
CA ALA A 103 10.61 -4.48 4.80
C ALA A 103 10.28 -3.47 5.91
N VAL A 104 9.28 -3.74 6.75
CA VAL A 104 8.90 -2.87 7.89
C VAL A 104 10.07 -2.74 8.87
N LYS A 105 10.69 -3.85 9.26
CA LYS A 105 11.83 -3.82 10.20
C LYS A 105 13.07 -3.12 9.62
N VAL A 106 13.26 -3.19 8.31
CA VAL A 106 14.34 -2.49 7.60
C VAL A 106 14.07 -0.99 7.56
N THR A 107 12.84 -0.63 7.32
CA THR A 107 12.36 0.76 7.39
C THR A 107 12.64 1.37 8.75
N ASP A 108 12.31 0.67 9.83
CA ASP A 108 12.57 1.15 11.20
C ASP A 108 14.07 1.39 11.44
N THR A 109 14.91 0.42 11.09
CA THR A 109 16.38 0.56 11.22
C THR A 109 16.92 1.70 10.36
N ALA A 110 16.38 1.90 9.16
CA ALA A 110 16.78 2.99 8.28
C ALA A 110 16.40 4.36 8.84
N VAL A 111 15.19 4.49 9.36
CA VAL A 111 14.69 5.72 10.00
C VAL A 111 15.51 6.03 11.25
N GLU A 112 15.77 5.05 12.11
CA GLU A 112 16.61 5.22 13.31
C GLU A 112 18.05 5.62 12.95
N THR A 113 18.64 4.99 11.90
CA THR A 113 19.97 5.34 11.42
C THR A 113 20.01 6.76 10.87
N LEU A 114 19.00 7.12 10.07
CA LEU A 114 18.88 8.48 9.51
C LEU A 114 18.73 9.51 10.62
N GLN A 115 17.84 9.30 11.59
CA GLN A 115 17.67 10.17 12.75
C GLN A 115 18.99 10.36 13.54
N SER A 116 19.67 9.25 13.84
CA SER A 116 20.94 9.30 14.53
C SER A 116 21.98 10.07 13.75
N THR A 117 22.03 9.93 12.43
CA THR A 117 22.94 10.63 11.54
C THR A 117 22.61 12.12 11.49
N ILE A 118 21.34 12.49 11.36
CA ILE A 118 20.89 13.89 11.38
C ILE A 118 21.24 14.54 12.70
N ASN A 119 20.94 13.89 13.82
CA ASN A 119 21.25 14.40 15.16
C ASN A 119 22.76 14.62 15.35
N LYS A 120 23.58 13.67 14.90
CA LYS A 120 25.03 13.79 14.93
C LYS A 120 25.49 14.99 14.12
N THR A 121 25.06 15.08 12.84
CA THR A 121 25.43 16.17 11.94
C THR A 121 24.96 17.52 12.48
N PHE A 122 23.78 17.60 13.03
CA PHE A 122 23.25 18.80 13.67
C PHE A 122 24.10 19.23 14.87
N LEU A 123 24.40 18.31 15.80
CA LEU A 123 25.23 18.62 16.96
C LEU A 123 26.65 19.08 16.58
N GLU A 124 27.26 18.42 15.60
CA GLU A 124 28.57 18.83 15.06
C GLU A 124 28.53 20.25 14.48
N THR A 125 27.46 20.58 13.74
CA THR A 125 27.26 21.93 13.18
C THR A 125 27.02 22.95 14.27
N VAL A 126 26.18 22.65 15.28
CA VAL A 126 25.94 23.54 16.42
C VAL A 126 27.26 23.84 17.13
N VAL A 127 28.05 22.82 17.48
CA VAL A 127 29.33 22.99 18.18
C VAL A 127 30.28 23.84 17.36
N LYS A 128 30.39 23.57 16.04
CA LYS A 128 31.24 24.36 15.14
C LYS A 128 30.80 25.82 15.09
N THR A 129 29.52 26.08 14.84
CA THR A 129 28.96 27.45 14.77
C THR A 129 29.14 28.21 16.09
N VAL A 130 28.93 27.54 17.23
CA VAL A 130 29.18 28.16 18.56
C VAL A 130 30.63 28.56 18.73
N MET A 131 31.57 27.68 18.38
CA MET A 131 32.99 27.94 18.50
C MET A 131 33.44 29.11 17.58
N GLU A 132 32.93 29.17 16.35
CA GLU A 132 33.17 30.26 15.41
C GLU A 132 32.63 31.58 15.92
N GLN A 133 31.39 31.61 16.42
CA GLN A 133 30.78 32.82 16.98
C GLN A 133 31.49 33.32 18.23
N VAL A 134 31.85 32.41 19.14
CA VAL A 134 32.65 32.77 20.34
C VAL A 134 33.99 33.38 19.91
N SER A 135 34.69 32.79 18.93
CA SER A 135 35.94 33.30 18.41
C SER A 135 35.77 34.71 17.83
N ASN A 136 34.73 34.95 17.06
CA ASN A 136 34.44 36.27 16.44
C ASN A 136 34.12 37.33 17.53
N ILE A 137 33.28 36.99 18.55
CA ILE A 137 32.94 37.86 19.65
C ILE A 137 34.22 38.30 20.42
N VAL A 138 35.12 37.36 20.71
CA VAL A 138 36.38 37.66 21.43
C VAL A 138 37.27 38.58 20.59
N ASN A 139 37.35 38.38 19.28
CA ASN A 139 38.15 39.17 18.39
C ASN A 139 37.61 40.61 18.17
N GLU A 140 36.29 40.80 18.13
CA GLU A 140 35.64 42.05 17.77
C GLU A 140 35.33 42.96 18.99
N SER A 141 35.00 42.38 20.16
CA SER A 141 34.42 43.15 21.26
C SER A 141 35.38 43.50 22.39
N GLY A 142 36.60 42.96 22.38
CA GLY A 142 37.56 43.10 23.49
C GLY A 142 37.11 42.25 24.72
N GLU A 143 38.06 41.98 25.62
CA GLU A 143 37.81 41.01 26.73
C GLU A 143 36.72 41.42 27.70
N GLU A 144 36.42 42.72 27.87
CA GLU A 144 35.52 43.23 28.90
C GLU A 144 34.01 43.04 28.60
N ASN A 145 33.63 42.97 27.32
CA ASN A 145 32.24 42.76 26.90
C ASN A 145 31.97 41.37 26.28
N ALA A 146 33.03 40.65 25.95
CA ALA A 146 32.96 39.36 25.28
C ALA A 146 32.20 38.31 26.13
N ALA A 147 32.40 38.33 27.46
CA ALA A 147 31.82 37.34 28.35
C ALA A 147 30.29 37.40 28.35
N ASP A 148 29.69 38.58 28.47
CA ASP A 148 28.23 38.77 28.49
C ASP A 148 27.59 38.40 27.14
N LEU A 149 28.25 38.77 26.03
CA LEU A 149 27.80 38.40 24.69
C LEU A 149 27.87 36.89 24.44
N ILE A 150 28.94 36.24 24.92
CA ILE A 150 29.08 34.77 24.83
C ILE A 150 28.00 34.09 25.65
N ILE A 151 27.75 34.54 26.89
CA ILE A 151 26.71 33.99 27.77
C ILE A 151 25.33 34.15 27.12
N SER A 152 25.02 35.33 26.59
CA SER A 152 23.75 35.58 25.90
C SER A 152 23.57 34.65 24.69
N LYS A 153 24.61 34.48 23.86
CA LYS A 153 24.56 33.62 22.68
C LYS A 153 24.42 32.14 23.05
N LEU A 154 25.19 31.69 24.06
CA LEU A 154 25.08 30.31 24.57
C LEU A 154 23.70 30.03 25.17
N THR A 155 23.09 31.01 25.85
CA THR A 155 21.73 30.88 26.34
C THR A 155 20.73 30.72 25.21
N SER A 156 20.79 31.54 24.17
CA SER A 156 19.93 31.43 23.00
C SER A 156 20.10 30.06 22.29
N ILE A 157 21.33 29.59 22.16
CA ILE A 157 21.60 28.27 21.56
C ILE A 157 21.04 27.15 22.46
N ASN A 158 21.18 27.26 23.80
CA ASN A 158 20.59 26.28 24.69
C ASN A 158 19.06 26.25 24.58
N ASP A 159 18.40 27.41 24.48
CA ASP A 159 16.94 27.49 24.34
C ASP A 159 16.50 26.87 23.01
N ASN A 160 17.26 27.09 21.93
CA ASN A 160 17.02 26.47 20.64
C ASN A 160 17.23 24.95 20.68
N LEU A 161 18.29 24.45 21.37
CA LEU A 161 18.52 23.02 21.56
C LEU A 161 17.38 22.34 22.31
N VAL A 162 16.78 22.99 23.30
CA VAL A 162 15.59 22.47 24.00
C VAL A 162 14.41 22.36 23.06
N GLN A 163 14.20 23.33 22.16
CA GLN A 163 13.15 23.26 21.14
C GLN A 163 13.43 22.13 20.13
N TYR A 164 14.69 21.94 19.74
CA TYR A 164 15.07 20.86 18.85
C TYR A 164 14.82 19.48 19.48
N ASP A 165 15.15 19.30 20.76
CA ASP A 165 14.87 18.05 21.48
C ASP A 165 13.37 17.75 21.51
N GLN A 166 12.53 18.78 21.69
CA GLN A 166 11.09 18.64 21.63
C GLN A 166 10.62 18.19 20.23
N ILE A 167 11.17 18.78 19.16
CA ILE A 167 10.84 18.40 17.78
C ILE A 167 11.22 16.96 17.50
N ILE A 168 12.38 16.50 17.95
CA ILE A 168 12.79 15.10 17.80
C ILE A 168 11.87 14.16 18.56
N THR A 169 11.45 14.56 19.76
CA THR A 169 10.50 13.79 20.58
C THR A 169 9.14 13.69 19.87
N ASP A 170 8.63 14.81 19.37
CA ASP A 170 7.36 14.85 18.63
C ASP A 170 7.42 14.01 17.36
N PHE A 171 8.49 14.14 16.58
CA PHE A 171 8.71 13.33 15.36
C PHE A 171 8.75 11.82 15.68
N THR A 172 9.44 11.45 16.75
CA THR A 172 9.50 10.03 17.18
C THR A 172 8.12 9.52 17.56
N SER A 173 7.34 10.33 18.28
CA SER A 173 5.97 9.98 18.68
C SER A 173 5.02 9.88 17.49
N GLU A 174 5.08 10.84 16.56
CA GLU A 174 4.28 10.83 15.33
C GLU A 174 4.61 9.63 14.43
N ASN A 175 5.90 9.26 14.34
CA ASN A 175 6.33 8.11 13.58
C ASN A 175 5.81 6.80 14.18
N GLN A 176 5.84 6.66 15.51
CA GLN A 176 5.25 5.50 16.19
C GLN A 176 3.73 5.42 15.99
N GLU A 177 3.02 6.55 16.02
CA GLU A 177 1.58 6.60 15.75
C GLU A 177 1.27 6.20 14.28
N MET A 178 2.09 6.64 13.33
CA MET A 178 1.96 6.30 11.92
C MET A 178 2.17 4.79 11.70
N HIS A 179 3.16 4.18 12.34
CA HIS A 179 3.35 2.72 12.32
C HIS A 179 2.13 1.99 12.86
N GLY A 180 1.55 2.44 13.97
CA GLY A 180 0.32 1.86 14.52
C GLY A 180 -0.86 1.95 13.53
N LYS A 181 -1.00 3.04 12.80
CA LYS A 181 -2.03 3.22 11.76
C LYS A 181 -1.80 2.31 10.55
N LEU A 182 -0.53 2.13 10.14
CA LEU A 182 -0.17 1.22 9.05
C LEU A 182 -0.47 -0.25 9.41
N ASP A 183 -0.16 -0.68 10.63
CA ASP A 183 -0.49 -2.02 11.12
C ASP A 183 -1.99 -2.29 11.16
N ILE A 184 -2.79 -1.27 11.51
CA ILE A 184 -4.26 -1.36 11.46
C ILE A 184 -4.72 -1.49 10.01
N ALA A 185 -4.24 -0.63 9.12
CA ALA A 185 -4.60 -0.65 7.70
C ALA A 185 -4.22 -1.98 7.02
N GLN A 186 -3.06 -2.54 7.36
CA GLN A 186 -2.64 -3.85 6.86
C GLN A 186 -3.61 -4.95 7.31
N ARG A 187 -4.00 -4.98 8.59
CA ARG A 187 -4.99 -5.96 9.10
C ARG A 187 -6.35 -5.80 8.44
N GLU A 188 -6.79 -4.57 8.20
CA GLU A 188 -8.04 -4.32 7.48
C GLU A 188 -7.98 -4.81 6.03
N LEU A 189 -6.84 -4.62 5.34
CA LEU A 189 -6.63 -5.16 4.00
C LEU A 189 -6.63 -6.69 3.97
N GLU A 190 -6.03 -7.35 4.96
CA GLU A 190 -6.07 -8.81 5.10
C GLU A 190 -7.51 -9.32 5.32
N ASN A 191 -8.31 -8.62 6.14
CA ASN A 191 -9.72 -8.93 6.33
C ASN A 191 -10.52 -8.77 5.03
N VAL A 192 -10.35 -7.66 4.31
CA VAL A 192 -11.00 -7.42 3.01
C VAL A 192 -10.61 -8.50 2.00
N GLN A 193 -9.35 -8.92 1.97
CA GLN A 193 -8.91 -10.01 1.11
C GLN A 193 -9.58 -11.34 1.49
N GLY A 194 -9.76 -11.60 2.78
CA GLY A 194 -10.54 -12.74 3.30
C GLY A 194 -11.99 -12.70 2.83
N ASP A 195 -12.64 -11.55 2.95
CA ASP A 195 -14.03 -11.35 2.53
C ASP A 195 -14.22 -11.52 1.01
N ILE A 196 -13.27 -11.02 0.22
CA ILE A 196 -13.24 -11.23 -1.24
C ILE A 196 -13.13 -12.72 -1.57
N ASN A 197 -12.25 -13.47 -0.91
CA ASN A 197 -12.09 -14.89 -1.14
C ASN A 197 -13.35 -15.68 -0.76
N ASN A 198 -14.01 -15.31 0.35
CA ASN A 198 -15.31 -15.88 0.75
C ASN A 198 -16.38 -15.57 -0.31
N GLY A 199 -16.47 -14.33 -0.78
CA GLY A 199 -17.38 -13.94 -1.85
C GLY A 199 -17.16 -14.70 -3.15
N ILE A 200 -15.91 -14.96 -3.54
CA ILE A 200 -15.57 -15.80 -4.70
C ILE A 200 -16.10 -17.23 -4.49
N SER A 201 -15.89 -17.79 -3.30
CA SER A 201 -16.39 -19.13 -2.96
C SER A 201 -17.92 -19.22 -3.00
N ASP A 202 -18.61 -18.19 -2.52
CA ASP A 202 -20.07 -18.10 -2.59
C ASP A 202 -20.56 -18.03 -4.04
N VAL A 203 -19.92 -17.23 -4.89
CA VAL A 203 -20.23 -17.15 -6.32
C VAL A 203 -20.03 -18.51 -7.00
N GLN A 204 -18.96 -19.23 -6.69
CA GLN A 204 -18.71 -20.59 -7.22
C GLN A 204 -19.80 -21.56 -6.77
N SER A 205 -20.25 -21.47 -5.54
CA SER A 205 -21.35 -22.30 -5.00
C SER A 205 -22.68 -22.02 -5.71
N ILE A 206 -23.00 -20.75 -5.96
CA ILE A 206 -24.17 -20.33 -6.74
C ILE A 206 -24.07 -20.85 -8.18
N GLN A 207 -22.91 -20.78 -8.80
CA GLN A 207 -22.67 -21.29 -10.15
C GLN A 207 -22.88 -22.81 -10.23
N GLY A 208 -22.42 -23.54 -9.20
CA GLY A 208 -22.71 -24.97 -9.04
C GLY A 208 -24.21 -25.24 -8.96
N GLY A 209 -24.94 -24.56 -8.08
CA GLY A 209 -26.38 -24.68 -7.91
C GLY A 209 -27.19 -24.36 -9.17
N LEU A 210 -26.74 -23.36 -9.94
CA LEU A 210 -27.34 -23.05 -11.27
C LEU A 210 -27.12 -24.16 -12.27
N THR A 211 -25.96 -24.80 -12.27
CA THR A 211 -25.65 -25.95 -13.14
C THR A 211 -26.51 -27.12 -12.80
N ASP A 212 -26.73 -27.44 -11.51
CA ASP A 212 -27.59 -28.51 -11.03
C ASP A 212 -29.05 -28.24 -11.38
N THR A 213 -29.49 -26.99 -11.22
CA THR A 213 -30.83 -26.55 -11.63
C THR A 213 -31.09 -26.74 -13.12
N LYS A 214 -30.11 -26.33 -13.95
CA LYS A 214 -30.16 -26.54 -15.41
C LYS A 214 -30.25 -28.01 -15.76
N THR A 215 -29.46 -28.86 -15.11
CA THR A 215 -29.49 -30.32 -15.33
C THR A 215 -30.83 -30.89 -14.95
N SER A 216 -31.38 -30.51 -13.80
CA SER A 216 -32.70 -30.96 -13.33
C SER A 216 -33.82 -30.53 -14.29
N TYR A 217 -33.74 -29.31 -14.82
CA TYR A 217 -34.69 -28.83 -15.83
C TYR A 217 -34.58 -29.60 -17.15
N GLN A 218 -33.39 -29.93 -17.59
CA GLN A 218 -33.19 -30.76 -18.80
C GLN A 218 -33.76 -32.17 -18.59
N GLN A 219 -33.58 -32.79 -17.44
CA GLN A 219 -34.16 -34.10 -17.09
C GLN A 219 -35.70 -34.05 -17.05
N PHE A 220 -36.25 -33.00 -16.44
CA PHE A 220 -37.69 -32.79 -16.43
C PHE A 220 -38.24 -32.64 -17.83
N SER A 221 -37.61 -31.85 -18.68
CA SER A 221 -38.02 -31.67 -20.09
C SER A 221 -37.97 -32.98 -20.86
N ALA A 222 -36.92 -33.79 -20.69
CA ALA A 222 -36.80 -35.09 -21.31
C ALA A 222 -37.94 -36.06 -20.84
N THR A 223 -38.23 -36.09 -19.55
CA THR A 223 -39.32 -36.88 -18.96
C THR A 223 -40.67 -36.44 -19.53
N MET A 224 -40.92 -35.13 -19.58
CA MET A 224 -42.15 -34.59 -20.19
C MET A 224 -42.31 -34.95 -21.64
N ASN A 225 -41.23 -34.86 -22.44
CA ASN A 225 -41.28 -35.25 -23.85
C ASN A 225 -41.56 -36.77 -24.02
N SER A 226 -40.98 -37.63 -23.17
CA SER A 226 -41.28 -39.06 -23.15
C SER A 226 -42.75 -39.33 -22.81
N LEU A 227 -43.25 -38.67 -21.79
CA LEU A 227 -44.65 -38.81 -21.38
C LEU A 227 -45.64 -38.38 -22.50
N LEU A 228 -45.31 -37.24 -23.19
CA LEU A 228 -46.13 -36.80 -24.31
C LEU A 228 -46.10 -37.80 -25.44
N GLY A 229 -44.95 -38.40 -25.75
CA GLY A 229 -44.82 -39.46 -26.76
C GLY A 229 -45.64 -40.71 -26.38
N ASP A 230 -45.63 -41.12 -25.10
CA ASP A 230 -46.42 -42.23 -24.58
C ASP A 230 -47.93 -41.93 -24.69
N MET A 231 -48.34 -40.70 -24.39
CA MET A 231 -49.70 -40.23 -24.56
C MET A 231 -50.15 -40.24 -26.04
N GLU A 232 -49.30 -39.76 -26.95
CA GLU A 232 -49.57 -39.80 -28.40
C GLU A 232 -49.77 -41.26 -28.88
N ASN A 233 -48.88 -42.16 -28.47
CA ASN A 233 -48.97 -43.56 -28.79
C ASN A 233 -50.25 -44.21 -28.23
N SER A 234 -50.60 -43.88 -27.00
CA SER A 234 -51.82 -44.35 -26.38
C SER A 234 -53.08 -43.85 -27.10
N LEU A 235 -53.09 -42.57 -27.48
CA LEU A 235 -54.19 -41.98 -28.26
C LEU A 235 -54.30 -42.62 -29.65
N ALA A 236 -53.19 -42.87 -30.31
CA ALA A 236 -53.15 -43.55 -31.60
C ALA A 236 -53.74 -44.99 -31.50
N THR A 237 -53.41 -45.71 -30.40
CA THR A 237 -53.94 -47.02 -30.13
C THR A 237 -55.47 -46.96 -29.90
N VAL A 238 -55.95 -46.05 -29.08
CA VAL A 238 -57.39 -45.85 -28.84
C VAL A 238 -58.12 -45.48 -30.13
N ALA A 239 -57.53 -44.58 -30.94
CA ALA A 239 -58.10 -44.24 -32.26
C ALA A 239 -58.23 -45.44 -33.17
N SER A 240 -57.22 -46.31 -33.20
CA SER A 240 -57.25 -47.56 -33.99
C SER A 240 -58.32 -48.52 -33.50
N ASP A 241 -58.41 -48.69 -32.15
CA ASP A 241 -59.44 -49.57 -31.55
C ASP A 241 -60.87 -49.08 -31.82
N VAL A 242 -61.09 -47.75 -31.74
CA VAL A 242 -62.39 -47.15 -32.12
C VAL A 242 -62.69 -47.37 -33.58
N GLN A 243 -61.72 -47.27 -34.47
CA GLN A 243 -61.86 -47.48 -35.89
C GLN A 243 -62.23 -48.98 -36.19
N ASN A 244 -61.48 -49.88 -35.53
CA ASN A 244 -61.74 -51.32 -35.64
C ASN A 244 -63.18 -51.70 -35.08
N SER A 245 -63.56 -51.09 -33.98
CA SER A 245 -64.90 -51.25 -33.40
C SER A 245 -65.98 -50.77 -34.39
N ARG A 246 -65.75 -49.67 -35.11
CA ARG A 246 -66.70 -49.19 -36.12
C ARG A 246 -66.76 -50.14 -37.31
N LEU A 247 -65.70 -50.77 -37.74
CA LEU A 247 -65.68 -51.78 -38.76
C LEU A 247 -66.45 -53.00 -38.33
N LEU A 248 -66.23 -53.47 -37.07
CA LEU A 248 -67.02 -54.59 -36.50
C LEU A 248 -68.52 -54.28 -36.40
N THR A 249 -68.89 -53.04 -36.05
CA THR A 249 -70.28 -52.60 -36.04
C THR A 249 -70.83 -52.58 -37.45
N SER A 250 -70.09 -52.12 -38.47
CA SER A 250 -70.51 -52.19 -39.85
C SER A 250 -70.68 -53.61 -40.37
N ASP A 251 -69.81 -54.52 -39.99
CA ASP A 251 -69.93 -55.95 -40.33
C ASP A 251 -71.13 -56.61 -39.66
N ILE A 252 -71.47 -56.27 -38.42
CA ILE A 252 -72.69 -56.72 -37.74
C ILE A 252 -73.93 -56.17 -38.41
N ASP A 253 -73.90 -54.90 -38.80
CA ASP A 253 -75.04 -54.31 -39.57
C ASP A 253 -75.23 -54.96 -40.95
N GLN A 254 -74.11 -55.29 -41.61
CA GLN A 254 -74.22 -56.10 -42.90
C GLN A 254 -74.74 -57.49 -42.65
N LEU A 255 -74.27 -58.18 -41.64
CA LEU A 255 -74.77 -59.49 -41.21
C LEU A 255 -76.29 -59.45 -40.85
N ASN A 256 -76.69 -58.45 -40.09
CA ASN A 256 -78.08 -58.25 -39.80
C ASN A 256 -78.93 -57.95 -41.02
N SER A 257 -78.45 -57.21 -41.96
CA SER A 257 -79.09 -56.94 -43.28
C SER A 257 -79.24 -58.21 -44.12
N ILE A 258 -78.23 -59.08 -44.16
CA ILE A 258 -78.24 -60.34 -44.83
C ILE A 258 -79.29 -61.31 -44.17
N LEU A 259 -79.20 -61.37 -42.86
CA LEU A 259 -80.11 -62.22 -42.06
C LEU A 259 -81.54 -61.82 -42.27
N ASN A 260 -81.86 -60.53 -42.14
CA ASN A 260 -83.17 -60.01 -42.40
C ASN A 260 -83.69 -60.32 -43.80
N LYS A 261 -82.82 -60.22 -44.78
CA LYS A 261 -83.18 -60.57 -46.20
C LYS A 261 -83.44 -62.06 -46.36
N THR A 262 -82.65 -62.90 -45.72
CA THR A 262 -82.80 -64.37 -45.77
C THR A 262 -84.07 -64.86 -45.06
N LEU A 263 -84.57 -64.09 -44.04
CA LEU A 263 -85.77 -64.41 -43.33
C LEU A 263 -87.10 -63.93 -43.96
N THR A 264 -86.93 -63.04 -44.94
CA THR A 264 -88.12 -62.47 -45.69
C THR A 264 -88.33 -63.10 -47.07
N ASP A 265 -87.37 -63.89 -47.59
CA ASP A 265 -87.52 -64.78 -48.72
C ASP A 265 -87.98 -66.18 -48.28
#